data_c08db6fb0a7cd4a4ac3a9ddd01e6d22b
#
_entry.id   c08db6fb0a7cd4a4ac3a9ddd01e6d22b
#
_cell.length_a   1.000
_cell.length_b   1.000
_cell.length_c   1.000
_cell.angle_alpha   90.00
_cell.angle_beta   90.00
_cell.angle_gamma   90.00
#
_symmetry.space_group_name_H-M   'P 1'
#
loop_
_entity.id
_entity.type
_entity.pdbx_description
1 polymer ?
#
loop_
_entity_poly.entity_id
_entity_poly.type
_entity_poly.pdbx_seq_one_letter_code
_entity_poly.pdbx_strand_id
1 'polypeptide(L)'
;MSIEGGKVKINGFPIVEVGITGENRNSHLGAKQICLSETPTLNYVSHEYKRKTLFVVLRNEKIEVVAEFKEYDGVQGFSVKLKVQNISDKNVRIENISFVYGLGKSVNESDDICFTRFLQSHHAECQPKTKTLFDEGLSPLSPNSQIRVAHGNVGSWSTKEELPLGLLSCKNNYLAFQIESCNNWYYEISDFNGNLYVNLSLGCCEFCGWSKTLKPGEQYETKTISMFFANCLNDVMADLTIYRRQLMH
;
A
#
# COMPACT_ATOMS: atom_id res chain seq x y z
N MET A 1 -7.80 3.79 -12.59
CA MET A 1 -6.40 3.48 -12.99
C MET A 1 -6.17 4.09 -14.35
N SER A 2 -5.05 4.76 -14.56
CA SER A 2 -4.67 5.43 -15.83
C SER A 2 -3.23 5.04 -16.20
N ILE A 3 -2.89 5.24 -17.48
CA ILE A 3 -1.50 5.14 -17.96
C ILE A 3 -1.10 6.53 -18.44
N GLU A 4 -0.15 7.16 -17.76
CA GLU A 4 0.30 8.53 -18.02
C GLU A 4 1.83 8.58 -18.07
N GLY A 5 2.38 9.07 -19.19
CA GLY A 5 3.83 9.13 -19.39
C GLY A 5 4.54 7.77 -19.23
N GLY A 6 3.90 6.68 -19.66
CA GLY A 6 4.41 5.32 -19.48
C GLY A 6 4.31 4.77 -18.06
N LYS A 7 3.65 5.45 -17.13
CA LYS A 7 3.43 5.01 -15.74
C LYS A 7 1.98 4.60 -15.52
N VAL A 8 1.78 3.53 -14.76
CA VAL A 8 0.43 3.15 -14.31
C VAL A 8 0.15 3.80 -12.98
N LYS A 9 -0.95 4.52 -12.90
CA LYS A 9 -1.31 5.35 -11.74
C LYS A 9 -2.73 5.09 -11.27
N ILE A 10 -2.95 5.28 -9.98
CA ILE A 10 -4.28 5.41 -9.36
C ILE A 10 -4.35 6.81 -8.73
N ASN A 11 -5.28 7.63 -9.22
CA ASN A 11 -5.48 9.00 -8.74
C ASN A 11 -4.17 9.82 -8.67
N GLY A 12 -3.34 9.71 -9.71
CA GLY A 12 -2.08 10.46 -9.84
C GLY A 12 -0.85 9.79 -9.24
N PHE A 13 -1.00 8.70 -8.47
CA PHE A 13 0.12 8.00 -7.83
C PHE A 13 0.50 6.72 -8.58
N PRO A 14 1.81 6.39 -8.69
CA PRO A 14 2.25 5.10 -9.20
C PRO A 14 1.69 3.97 -8.32
N ILE A 15 1.26 2.88 -8.93
CA ILE A 15 0.64 1.76 -8.19
C ILE A 15 1.64 0.93 -7.38
N VAL A 16 2.94 1.06 -7.67
CA VAL A 16 4.01 0.28 -7.04
C VAL A 16 5.16 1.19 -6.67
N GLU A 17 5.68 1.03 -5.46
CA GLU A 17 6.94 1.60 -5.02
C GLU A 17 7.95 0.48 -4.78
N VAL A 18 9.15 0.64 -5.32
CA VAL A 18 10.26 -0.31 -5.12
C VAL A 18 11.53 0.45 -4.81
N GLY A 19 12.18 0.07 -3.71
CA GLY A 19 13.49 0.56 -3.29
C GLY A 19 14.53 -0.55 -3.34
N ILE A 20 15.70 -0.23 -3.91
CA ILE A 20 16.87 -1.11 -3.95
C ILE A 20 17.95 -0.55 -3.03
N THR A 21 18.59 -1.42 -2.25
CA THR A 21 19.68 -1.06 -1.33
C THR A 21 20.84 -0.43 -2.07
N GLY A 22 21.30 0.72 -1.57
CA GLY A 22 22.40 1.47 -2.15
C GLY A 22 22.01 2.47 -3.24
N GLU A 23 20.75 2.48 -3.64
CA GLU A 23 20.22 3.46 -4.59
C GLU A 23 19.60 4.64 -3.84
N ASN A 24 19.89 5.85 -4.29
CA ASN A 24 19.34 7.05 -3.66
C ASN A 24 17.89 7.29 -4.09
N ARG A 25 17.08 7.84 -3.18
CA ARG A 25 15.74 8.35 -3.50
C ARG A 25 15.85 9.66 -4.29
N ASN A 26 14.91 9.84 -5.23
CA ASN A 26 14.86 11.04 -6.06
C ASN A 26 14.14 12.23 -5.40
N SER A 27 13.91 12.19 -4.07
CA SER A 27 13.17 13.24 -3.38
C SER A 27 13.66 13.49 -1.95
N HIS A 28 13.39 14.68 -1.42
CA HIS A 28 13.70 15.10 -0.05
C HIS A 28 12.54 14.83 0.92
N LEU A 29 11.81 13.75 0.75
CA LEU A 29 10.57 13.45 1.49
C LEU A 29 10.81 12.76 2.85
N GLY A 30 12.02 12.81 3.37
CA GLY A 30 12.36 12.18 4.65
C GLY A 30 12.15 10.68 4.62
N ALA A 31 11.39 10.16 5.59
CA ALA A 31 11.14 8.74 5.72
C ALA A 31 9.86 8.24 5.02
N LYS A 32 9.15 9.10 4.25
CA LYS A 32 7.99 8.68 3.44
C LYS A 32 8.39 7.60 2.44
N GLN A 33 7.61 6.53 2.35
CA GLN A 33 7.87 5.41 1.43
C GLN A 33 7.21 5.66 0.06
N ILE A 34 7.58 6.78 -0.56
CA ILE A 34 7.16 7.19 -1.89
C ILE A 34 8.34 7.77 -2.67
N CYS A 35 8.29 7.73 -4.00
CA CYS A 35 9.38 8.13 -4.89
C CYS A 35 10.68 7.36 -4.59
N LEU A 36 10.55 6.06 -4.37
CA LEU A 36 11.70 5.18 -4.12
C LEU A 36 12.55 4.99 -5.38
N SER A 37 13.75 4.43 -5.24
CA SER A 37 14.78 4.44 -6.28
C SER A 37 14.35 3.90 -7.64
N GLU A 38 13.57 2.83 -7.66
CA GLU A 38 13.18 2.17 -8.92
C GLU A 38 11.86 2.69 -9.50
N THR A 39 10.98 3.25 -8.67
CA THR A 39 9.64 3.70 -9.10
C THR A 39 9.66 4.66 -10.29
N PRO A 40 10.55 5.68 -10.35
CA PRO A 40 10.59 6.60 -11.49
C PRO A 40 11.00 5.94 -12.82
N THR A 41 11.70 4.82 -12.78
CA THR A 41 12.21 4.12 -13.97
C THR A 41 11.32 2.98 -14.42
N LEU A 42 10.44 2.46 -13.54
CA LEU A 42 9.47 1.43 -13.90
C LEU A 42 8.47 1.96 -14.92
N ASN A 43 8.41 1.35 -16.09
CA ASN A 43 7.50 1.71 -17.17
C ASN A 43 6.48 0.59 -17.42
N TYR A 44 5.28 0.99 -17.81
CA TYR A 44 4.25 0.06 -18.28
C TYR A 44 4.72 -0.72 -19.50
N VAL A 45 4.49 -2.03 -19.46
CA VAL A 45 4.79 -2.97 -20.58
C VAL A 45 3.51 -3.48 -21.19
N SER A 46 2.66 -4.10 -20.37
CA SER A 46 1.43 -4.73 -20.83
C SER A 46 0.43 -4.94 -19.68
N HIS A 47 -0.78 -5.29 -20.04
CA HIS A 47 -1.76 -5.81 -19.07
C HIS A 47 -2.60 -6.92 -19.70
N GLU A 48 -3.11 -7.80 -18.85
CA GLU A 48 -4.06 -8.85 -19.22
C GLU A 48 -5.15 -8.93 -18.16
N TYR A 49 -6.42 -9.06 -18.58
CA TYR A 49 -7.53 -9.36 -17.68
C TYR A 49 -8.05 -10.77 -17.94
N LYS A 50 -7.98 -11.64 -16.94
CA LYS A 50 -8.39 -13.04 -17.04
C LYS A 50 -8.93 -13.56 -15.72
N ARG A 51 -10.10 -14.22 -15.74
CA ARG A 51 -10.70 -14.85 -14.56
C ARG A 51 -10.80 -13.90 -13.36
N LYS A 52 -11.36 -12.70 -13.57
CA LYS A 52 -11.51 -11.65 -12.54
C LYS A 52 -10.19 -11.13 -11.96
N THR A 53 -9.10 -11.30 -12.69
CA THR A 53 -7.78 -10.84 -12.28
C THR A 53 -7.19 -9.98 -13.38
N LEU A 54 -6.79 -8.77 -13.03
CA LEU A 54 -6.01 -7.88 -13.89
C LEU A 54 -4.53 -8.01 -13.52
N PHE A 55 -3.73 -8.41 -14.48
CA PHE A 55 -2.27 -8.42 -14.38
C PHE A 55 -1.72 -7.18 -15.07
N VAL A 56 -0.89 -6.41 -14.39
CA VAL A 56 -0.21 -5.23 -14.94
C VAL A 56 1.28 -5.44 -14.83
N VAL A 57 1.99 -5.40 -15.96
CA VAL A 57 3.43 -5.59 -16.03
C VAL A 57 4.14 -4.25 -16.14
N LEU A 58 5.04 -3.99 -15.21
CA LEU A 58 5.94 -2.84 -15.18
C LEU A 58 7.38 -3.32 -15.26
N ARG A 59 8.26 -2.59 -15.95
CA ARG A 59 9.66 -3.00 -16.13
C ARG A 59 10.60 -1.81 -16.22
N ASN A 60 11.80 -2.00 -15.71
CA ASN A 60 12.98 -1.18 -16.02
C ASN A 60 14.15 -2.07 -16.42
N GLU A 61 15.37 -1.55 -16.41
CA GLU A 61 16.57 -2.31 -16.79
C GLU A 61 16.98 -3.39 -15.76
N LYS A 62 16.53 -3.27 -14.49
CA LYS A 62 16.94 -4.15 -13.40
C LYS A 62 15.87 -5.15 -13.00
N ILE A 63 14.62 -4.72 -12.96
CA ILE A 63 13.50 -5.51 -12.42
C ILE A 63 12.27 -5.47 -13.30
N GLU A 64 11.52 -6.55 -13.26
CA GLU A 64 10.13 -6.61 -13.72
C GLU A 64 9.21 -6.77 -12.53
N VAL A 65 8.10 -6.01 -12.49
CA VAL A 65 7.08 -6.11 -11.47
C VAL A 65 5.74 -6.43 -12.12
N VAL A 66 5.09 -7.47 -11.65
CA VAL A 66 3.72 -7.81 -12.01
C VAL A 66 2.82 -7.49 -10.84
N ALA A 67 1.91 -6.54 -11.04
CA ALA A 67 0.84 -6.23 -10.08
C ALA A 67 -0.42 -7.02 -10.47
N GLU A 68 -0.87 -7.88 -9.58
CA GLU A 68 -2.03 -8.75 -9.77
C GLU A 68 -3.19 -8.20 -8.93
N PHE A 69 -4.24 -7.70 -9.60
CA PHE A 69 -5.46 -7.19 -8.97
C PHE A 69 -6.57 -8.22 -9.18
N LYS A 70 -7.10 -8.77 -8.09
CA LYS A 70 -8.16 -9.79 -8.14
C LYS A 70 -9.45 -9.26 -7.54
N GLU A 71 -10.56 -9.45 -8.27
CA GLU A 71 -11.93 -9.15 -7.86
C GLU A 71 -12.60 -10.38 -7.25
N TYR A 72 -13.60 -10.15 -6.39
CA TYR A 72 -14.34 -11.19 -5.67
C TYR A 72 -15.85 -11.00 -5.82
N ASP A 73 -16.59 -12.10 -5.89
CA ASP A 73 -18.03 -12.05 -6.08
C ASP A 73 -18.75 -11.39 -4.89
N GLY A 74 -19.60 -10.42 -5.17
CA GLY A 74 -20.37 -9.71 -4.16
C GLY A 74 -19.56 -8.83 -3.23
N VAL A 75 -18.33 -8.44 -3.63
CA VAL A 75 -17.43 -7.56 -2.86
C VAL A 75 -17.12 -6.30 -3.66
N GLN A 76 -17.37 -5.15 -3.10
CA GLN A 76 -16.94 -3.85 -3.65
C GLN A 76 -15.49 -3.57 -3.26
N GLY A 77 -14.56 -4.27 -3.91
CA GLY A 77 -13.14 -4.20 -3.56
C GLY A 77 -12.30 -5.14 -4.41
N PHE A 78 -11.03 -5.17 -4.08
CA PHE A 78 -10.06 -6.05 -4.76
C PHE A 78 -8.92 -6.43 -3.82
N SER A 79 -8.23 -7.49 -4.13
CA SER A 79 -6.91 -7.77 -3.54
C SER A 79 -5.79 -7.47 -4.52
N VAL A 80 -4.61 -7.13 -3.97
CA VAL A 80 -3.39 -6.87 -4.74
C VAL A 80 -2.27 -7.77 -4.23
N LYS A 81 -1.53 -8.37 -5.18
CA LYS A 81 -0.30 -9.09 -4.94
C LYS A 81 0.76 -8.60 -5.93
N LEU A 82 1.98 -8.41 -5.46
CA LEU A 82 3.09 -7.98 -6.29
C LEU A 82 4.09 -9.11 -6.45
N LYS A 83 4.54 -9.34 -7.68
CA LYS A 83 5.67 -10.20 -8.00
C LYS A 83 6.78 -9.36 -8.57
N VAL A 84 7.97 -9.46 -8.01
CA VAL A 84 9.15 -8.78 -8.52
C VAL A 84 10.17 -9.81 -8.96
N GLN A 85 10.70 -9.66 -10.16
CA GLN A 85 11.76 -10.49 -10.72
C GLN A 85 12.99 -9.65 -11.01
N ASN A 86 14.15 -10.15 -10.64
CA ASN A 86 15.43 -9.59 -11.08
C ASN A 86 15.69 -10.04 -12.52
N ILE A 87 15.67 -9.10 -13.46
CA ILE A 87 15.96 -9.34 -14.89
C ILE A 87 17.37 -8.90 -15.30
N SER A 88 18.17 -8.39 -14.36
CA SER A 88 19.55 -7.99 -14.58
C SER A 88 20.53 -9.18 -14.43
N ASP A 89 21.79 -8.97 -14.79
CA ASP A 89 22.88 -9.93 -14.65
C ASP A 89 23.56 -9.94 -13.26
N LYS A 90 23.11 -9.05 -12.34
CA LYS A 90 23.67 -8.89 -11.00
C LYS A 90 22.64 -9.18 -9.93
N ASN A 91 23.10 -9.46 -8.70
CA ASN A 91 22.21 -9.55 -7.56
C ASN A 91 21.56 -8.18 -7.28
N VAL A 92 20.26 -8.17 -7.05
CA VAL A 92 19.48 -6.99 -6.66
C VAL A 92 18.95 -7.22 -5.25
N ARG A 93 19.23 -6.31 -4.32
CA ARG A 93 18.69 -6.37 -2.97
C ARG A 93 17.56 -5.36 -2.83
N ILE A 94 16.34 -5.87 -2.75
CA ILE A 94 15.14 -5.06 -2.53
C ILE A 94 15.01 -4.78 -1.03
N GLU A 95 14.84 -3.53 -0.66
CA GLU A 95 14.64 -3.07 0.72
C GLU A 95 13.24 -2.51 0.99
N ASN A 96 12.50 -2.20 -0.08
CA ASN A 96 11.09 -1.84 0.00
C ASN A 96 10.34 -2.34 -1.24
N ILE A 97 9.15 -2.87 -1.02
CA ILE A 97 8.15 -3.13 -2.05
C ILE A 97 6.77 -2.88 -1.47
N SER A 98 5.99 -2.02 -2.11
CA SER A 98 4.67 -1.65 -1.62
C SER A 98 3.70 -1.33 -2.73
N PHE A 99 2.41 -1.45 -2.42
CA PHE A 99 1.31 -0.97 -3.23
C PHE A 99 0.89 0.42 -2.76
N VAL A 100 0.69 1.34 -3.69
CA VAL A 100 0.25 2.70 -3.40
C VAL A 100 -1.12 2.96 -4.02
N TYR A 101 -1.99 3.55 -3.22
CA TYR A 101 -3.31 3.99 -3.64
C TYR A 101 -3.47 5.49 -3.39
N GLY A 102 -3.61 6.28 -4.45
CA GLY A 102 -3.96 7.70 -4.34
C GLY A 102 -5.42 7.84 -3.89
N LEU A 103 -5.65 8.67 -2.88
CA LEU A 103 -7.01 8.86 -2.34
C LEU A 103 -7.91 9.74 -3.23
N GLY A 104 -7.33 10.44 -4.22
CA GLY A 104 -8.06 11.44 -5.02
C GLY A 104 -8.52 12.63 -4.18
N LYS A 105 -7.81 12.91 -3.10
CA LYS A 105 -8.09 13.96 -2.12
C LYS A 105 -6.85 14.80 -1.89
N SER A 106 -7.06 16.10 -1.60
CA SER A 106 -6.01 17.02 -1.20
C SER A 106 -5.78 16.96 0.31
N VAL A 107 -4.55 17.29 0.74
CA VAL A 107 -4.23 17.51 2.16
C VAL A 107 -5.05 18.66 2.77
N ASN A 108 -5.57 19.57 1.96
CA ASN A 108 -6.49 20.62 2.40
C ASN A 108 -7.85 20.08 2.89
N GLU A 109 -8.16 18.83 2.57
CA GLU A 109 -9.38 18.13 3.02
C GLU A 109 -9.12 17.22 4.23
N SER A 110 -7.95 17.31 4.87
CA SER A 110 -7.53 16.42 5.96
C SER A 110 -8.42 16.47 7.20
N ASP A 111 -9.08 17.63 7.46
CA ASP A 111 -10.06 17.79 8.52
C ASP A 111 -11.36 16.98 8.28
N ASP A 112 -11.73 16.77 7.02
CA ASP A 112 -12.92 16.02 6.62
C ASP A 112 -12.68 14.50 6.57
N ILE A 113 -11.42 14.05 6.62
CA ILE A 113 -11.04 12.65 6.47
C ILE A 113 -10.68 12.08 7.82
N CYS A 114 -11.51 11.15 8.30
CA CYS A 114 -11.23 10.40 9.51
C CYS A 114 -10.46 9.11 9.20
N PHE A 115 -9.49 8.80 10.02
CA PHE A 115 -8.75 7.55 10.00
C PHE A 115 -9.01 6.76 11.27
N THR A 116 -9.49 5.53 11.14
CA THR A 116 -9.72 4.60 12.26
C THR A 116 -8.68 3.49 12.21
N ARG A 117 -7.93 3.35 13.29
CA ARG A 117 -7.04 2.23 13.59
C ARG A 117 -7.73 1.26 14.54
N PHE A 118 -7.29 0.02 14.56
CA PHE A 118 -7.84 -1.01 15.44
C PHE A 118 -6.74 -1.50 16.37
N LEU A 119 -6.70 -0.94 17.57
CA LEU A 119 -5.72 -1.29 18.58
C LEU A 119 -6.00 -2.70 19.10
N GLN A 120 -4.95 -3.40 19.46
CA GLN A 120 -4.98 -4.77 19.88
C GLN A 120 -4.17 -4.95 21.16
N SER A 121 -4.74 -5.61 22.15
CA SER A 121 -4.06 -6.01 23.37
C SER A 121 -4.72 -7.27 23.93
N HIS A 122 -4.04 -8.00 24.79
CA HIS A 122 -4.60 -9.13 25.48
C HIS A 122 -5.79 -8.69 26.34
N HIS A 123 -6.94 -9.34 26.16
CA HIS A 123 -8.25 -8.98 26.74
C HIS A 123 -8.82 -7.60 26.34
N ALA A 124 -8.29 -6.98 25.28
CA ALA A 124 -8.79 -5.72 24.73
C ALA A 124 -8.61 -5.71 23.21
N GLU A 125 -9.19 -6.73 22.56
CA GLU A 125 -9.06 -6.97 21.12
C GLU A 125 -9.87 -5.96 20.32
N CYS A 126 -9.32 -5.56 19.17
CA CYS A 126 -9.98 -4.78 18.13
C CYS A 126 -10.61 -3.47 18.66
N GLN A 127 -9.84 -2.65 19.39
CA GLN A 127 -10.31 -1.38 19.93
C GLN A 127 -10.20 -0.27 18.88
N PRO A 128 -11.30 0.26 18.31
CA PRO A 128 -11.22 1.30 17.30
C PRO A 128 -10.77 2.64 17.91
N LYS A 129 -9.87 3.32 17.24
CA LYS A 129 -9.44 4.69 17.54
C LYS A 129 -9.52 5.52 16.26
N THR A 130 -10.37 6.52 16.30
CA THR A 130 -10.63 7.41 15.16
C THR A 130 -10.13 8.81 15.45
N LYS A 131 -9.42 9.39 14.49
CA LYS A 131 -9.00 10.79 14.45
C LYS A 131 -9.10 11.31 13.03
N THR A 132 -9.16 12.63 12.86
CA THR A 132 -8.99 13.23 11.54
C THR A 132 -7.54 13.09 11.09
N LEU A 133 -7.28 13.12 9.78
CA LEU A 133 -5.89 13.16 9.29
C LEU A 133 -5.19 14.44 9.74
N PHE A 134 -5.92 15.52 9.91
CA PHE A 134 -5.39 16.77 10.48
C PHE A 134 -4.92 16.58 11.93
N ASP A 135 -5.71 15.94 12.80
CA ASP A 135 -5.33 15.64 14.18
C ASP A 135 -4.14 14.65 14.28
N GLU A 136 -3.96 13.82 13.26
CA GLU A 136 -2.77 12.97 13.12
C GLU A 136 -1.55 13.73 12.56
N GLY A 137 -1.69 15.03 12.27
CA GLY A 137 -0.62 15.93 11.84
C GLY A 137 -0.52 16.18 10.35
N LEU A 138 -1.38 15.57 9.51
CA LEU A 138 -1.42 15.84 8.07
C LEU A 138 -2.20 17.12 7.83
N SER A 139 -1.48 18.23 7.71
CA SER A 139 -2.05 19.55 7.47
C SER A 139 -1.36 20.22 6.28
N PRO A 140 -1.98 21.21 5.63
CA PRO A 140 -1.43 21.89 4.45
C PRO A 140 -0.28 22.85 4.81
N LEU A 141 0.78 22.32 5.42
CA LEU A 141 1.92 23.12 5.91
C LEU A 141 2.90 23.47 4.79
N SER A 142 3.21 22.51 3.93
CA SER A 142 4.20 22.67 2.87
C SER A 142 4.09 21.55 1.84
N PRO A 143 4.31 21.83 0.55
CA PRO A 143 4.42 20.79 -0.48
C PRO A 143 5.52 19.74 -0.22
N ASN A 144 6.51 20.11 0.60
CA ASN A 144 7.65 19.27 0.98
C ASN A 144 7.52 18.75 2.43
N SER A 145 6.31 18.71 2.99
CA SER A 145 6.09 18.16 4.34
C SER A 145 6.62 16.74 4.41
N GLN A 146 7.34 16.42 5.49
CA GLN A 146 7.84 15.07 5.80
C GLN A 146 6.92 14.31 6.74
N ILE A 147 5.80 14.93 7.15
CA ILE A 147 4.83 14.35 8.09
C ILE A 147 4.10 13.18 7.42
N ARG A 148 3.93 12.12 8.17
CA ARG A 148 3.19 10.92 7.78
C ARG A 148 2.50 10.30 8.98
N VAL A 149 1.36 9.69 8.78
CA VAL A 149 0.72 8.76 9.71
C VAL A 149 1.19 7.38 9.35
N ALA A 150 2.03 6.77 10.18
CA ALA A 150 2.68 5.51 9.82
C ALA A 150 2.60 4.52 10.98
N HIS A 151 2.17 3.31 10.67
CA HIS A 151 2.01 2.21 11.61
C HIS A 151 2.52 0.90 11.02
N GLY A 152 2.88 -0.03 11.91
CA GLY A 152 3.36 -1.32 11.48
C GLY A 152 3.68 -2.24 12.64
N ASN A 153 4.10 -3.45 12.32
CA ASN A 153 4.49 -4.46 13.28
C ASN A 153 5.81 -5.11 12.90
N VAL A 154 6.61 -5.43 13.90
CA VAL A 154 7.87 -6.16 13.76
C VAL A 154 7.79 -7.44 14.56
N GLY A 155 8.15 -8.56 13.93
CA GLY A 155 8.19 -9.88 14.56
C GLY A 155 7.07 -10.82 14.09
N SER A 156 7.00 -12.00 14.70
CA SER A 156 6.16 -13.10 14.24
C SER A 156 4.68 -13.00 14.67
N TRP A 157 4.33 -12.09 15.55
CA TRP A 157 2.95 -11.85 15.97
C TRP A 157 2.44 -10.54 15.36
N SER A 158 1.69 -10.66 14.26
CA SER A 158 1.27 -9.53 13.43
C SER A 158 0.25 -8.58 14.07
N THR A 159 -0.42 -9.01 15.14
CA THR A 159 -1.51 -8.27 15.79
C THR A 159 -1.23 -7.92 17.25
N LYS A 160 0.05 -7.76 17.64
CA LYS A 160 0.38 -7.58 19.06
C LYS A 160 0.00 -6.21 19.65
N GLU A 161 -0.01 -5.17 18.85
CA GLU A 161 -0.33 -3.79 19.27
C GLU A 161 -1.50 -3.19 18.49
N GLU A 162 -1.60 -3.58 17.21
CA GLU A 162 -2.56 -3.05 16.25
C GLU A 162 -2.86 -4.10 15.19
N LEU A 163 -4.07 -4.10 14.66
CA LEU A 163 -4.42 -4.94 13.53
C LEU A 163 -3.82 -4.36 12.23
N PRO A 164 -3.40 -5.22 11.27
CA PRO A 164 -2.97 -4.78 9.94
C PRO A 164 -4.18 -4.33 9.08
N LEU A 165 -5.01 -3.46 9.64
CA LEU A 165 -6.30 -3.02 9.14
C LEU A 165 -6.46 -1.53 9.41
N GLY A 166 -6.87 -0.77 8.41
CA GLY A 166 -7.22 0.64 8.55
C GLY A 166 -8.51 0.97 7.84
N LEU A 167 -9.23 1.96 8.33
CA LEU A 167 -10.46 2.47 7.74
C LEU A 167 -10.35 3.98 7.59
N LEU A 168 -10.42 4.46 6.36
CA LEU A 168 -10.58 5.87 6.03
C LEU A 168 -12.04 6.16 5.74
N SER A 169 -12.55 7.28 6.24
CA SER A 169 -13.90 7.75 5.95
C SER A 169 -13.93 9.24 5.70
N CYS A 170 -14.73 9.67 4.72
CA CYS A 170 -14.98 11.05 4.38
C CYS A 170 -16.44 11.20 3.97
N LYS A 171 -17.25 11.85 4.80
CA LYS A 171 -18.71 11.91 4.61
C LYS A 171 -19.31 10.50 4.50
N ASN A 172 -19.92 10.16 3.36
CA ASN A 172 -20.50 8.84 3.10
C ASN A 172 -19.56 7.92 2.27
N ASN A 173 -18.28 8.21 2.20
CA ASN A 173 -17.32 7.37 1.49
C ASN A 173 -16.41 6.67 2.50
N TYR A 174 -16.30 5.37 2.40
CA TYR A 174 -15.51 4.51 3.25
C TYR A 174 -14.52 3.70 2.42
N LEU A 175 -13.29 3.64 2.88
CA LEU A 175 -12.22 2.83 2.32
C LEU A 175 -11.57 2.05 3.45
N ALA A 176 -11.75 0.74 3.47
CA ALA A 176 -11.00 -0.15 4.35
C ALA A 176 -9.85 -0.80 3.58
N PHE A 177 -8.71 -0.97 4.24
CA PHE A 177 -7.59 -1.75 3.70
C PHE A 177 -7.09 -2.74 4.74
N GLN A 178 -6.58 -3.89 4.27
CA GLN A 178 -6.00 -4.92 5.11
C GLN A 178 -4.70 -5.42 4.49
N ILE A 179 -3.68 -5.67 5.33
CA ILE A 179 -2.45 -6.34 4.94
C ILE A 179 -2.50 -7.77 5.50
N GLU A 180 -2.46 -8.78 4.62
CA GLU A 180 -2.60 -10.19 4.98
C GLU A 180 -1.24 -10.80 5.33
N SER A 181 -0.63 -10.28 6.38
CA SER A 181 0.66 -10.76 6.89
C SER A 181 0.50 -11.36 8.29
N CYS A 182 1.12 -12.50 8.52
CA CYS A 182 1.22 -13.11 9.84
C CYS A 182 2.46 -12.66 10.62
N ASN A 183 3.26 -11.80 10.05
CA ASN A 183 4.49 -11.25 10.66
C ASN A 183 4.58 -9.74 10.43
N ASN A 184 5.71 -9.24 9.96
CA ASN A 184 5.95 -7.82 9.71
C ASN A 184 4.99 -7.25 8.67
N TRP A 185 4.50 -6.05 8.93
CA TRP A 185 3.73 -5.23 8.00
C TRP A 185 3.94 -3.75 8.32
N TYR A 186 3.66 -2.92 7.35
CA TYR A 186 3.75 -1.47 7.47
C TYR A 186 2.75 -0.81 6.54
N TYR A 187 2.13 0.26 6.99
CA TYR A 187 1.40 1.19 6.14
C TYR A 187 1.69 2.63 6.53
N GLU A 188 1.53 3.52 5.58
CA GLU A 188 1.52 4.95 5.83
C GLU A 188 0.42 5.65 5.05
N ILE A 189 -0.12 6.72 5.64
CA ILE A 189 -0.98 7.68 5.01
C ILE A 189 -0.23 9.00 5.04
N SER A 190 -0.11 9.63 3.88
CA SER A 190 0.60 10.90 3.79
C SER A 190 0.18 11.65 2.54
N ASP A 191 0.85 12.77 2.28
CA ASP A 191 0.70 13.54 1.05
C ASP A 191 2.00 13.57 0.23
N PHE A 192 1.83 13.74 -1.06
CA PHE A 192 2.89 14.10 -1.99
C PHE A 192 2.40 15.21 -2.91
N ASN A 193 3.10 16.34 -2.88
CA ASN A 193 2.67 17.56 -3.57
C ASN A 193 1.22 17.97 -3.24
N GLY A 194 0.83 17.82 -1.96
CA GLY A 194 -0.50 18.16 -1.47
C GLY A 194 -1.62 17.16 -1.79
N ASN A 195 -1.32 16.05 -2.47
CA ASN A 195 -2.28 15.00 -2.77
C ASN A 195 -2.08 13.81 -1.81
N LEU A 196 -3.17 13.32 -1.22
CA LEU A 196 -3.15 12.25 -0.24
C LEU A 196 -3.04 10.87 -0.88
N TYR A 197 -2.27 9.99 -0.23
CA TYR A 197 -2.11 8.58 -0.61
C TYR A 197 -2.08 7.65 0.60
N VAL A 198 -2.34 6.38 0.35
CA VAL A 198 -2.05 5.28 1.26
C VAL A 198 -0.98 4.40 0.61
N ASN A 199 0.09 4.12 1.34
CA ASN A 199 1.11 3.14 0.96
C ASN A 199 0.98 1.93 1.88
N LEU A 200 0.83 0.76 1.29
CA LEU A 200 0.66 -0.52 1.98
C LEU A 200 1.87 -1.41 1.66
N SER A 201 2.77 -1.55 2.63
CA SER A 201 4.04 -2.25 2.44
C SER A 201 4.03 -3.62 3.14
N LEU A 202 4.58 -4.59 2.44
CA LEU A 202 4.80 -5.96 2.93
C LEU A 202 6.29 -6.26 3.15
N GLY A 203 7.14 -5.27 2.87
CA GLY A 203 8.56 -5.31 3.09
C GLY A 203 9.11 -3.90 3.12
N CYS A 204 9.60 -3.46 4.28
CA CYS A 204 10.22 -2.16 4.48
C CYS A 204 11.44 -2.33 5.39
N CYS A 205 12.62 -2.02 4.88
CA CYS A 205 13.87 -2.15 5.64
C CYS A 205 13.90 -1.16 6.80
N GLU A 206 13.52 0.09 6.55
CA GLU A 206 13.58 1.16 7.55
C GLU A 206 12.67 0.90 8.76
N PHE A 207 11.52 0.28 8.54
CA PHE A 207 10.53 0.07 9.61
C PHE A 207 10.55 -1.36 10.18
N CYS A 208 10.70 -2.36 9.30
CA CYS A 208 10.59 -3.77 9.67
C CYS A 208 11.92 -4.53 9.63
N GLY A 209 13.03 -3.89 9.25
CA GLY A 209 14.30 -4.57 9.03
C GLY A 209 14.26 -5.59 7.88
N TRP A 210 13.28 -5.51 6.99
CA TRP A 210 13.10 -6.46 5.91
C TRP A 210 13.93 -6.10 4.67
N SER A 211 14.55 -7.12 4.09
CA SER A 211 15.12 -7.02 2.74
C SER A 211 15.16 -8.39 2.08
N LYS A 212 15.16 -8.41 0.76
CA LYS A 212 15.26 -9.64 -0.05
C LYS A 212 16.29 -9.46 -1.16
N THR A 213 17.34 -10.26 -1.14
CA THR A 213 18.29 -10.32 -2.27
C THR A 213 17.77 -11.31 -3.30
N LEU A 214 17.67 -10.87 -4.56
CA LEU A 214 17.30 -11.67 -5.71
C LEU A 214 18.51 -11.86 -6.61
N LYS A 215 18.86 -13.11 -6.90
CA LYS A 215 19.84 -13.47 -7.94
C LYS A 215 19.25 -13.18 -9.33
N PRO A 216 20.09 -13.13 -10.40
CA PRO A 216 19.59 -13.04 -11.75
C PRO A 216 18.53 -14.09 -12.05
N GLY A 217 17.37 -13.66 -12.57
CA GLY A 217 16.20 -14.50 -12.85
C GLY A 217 15.35 -14.90 -11.64
N GLU A 218 15.82 -14.69 -10.41
CA GLU A 218 15.04 -15.01 -9.19
C GLU A 218 13.87 -14.04 -9.03
N GLN A 219 12.76 -14.56 -8.51
CA GLN A 219 11.56 -13.76 -8.24
C GLN A 219 11.13 -13.84 -6.76
N TYR A 220 10.42 -12.82 -6.31
CA TYR A 220 9.79 -12.73 -5.01
C TYR A 220 8.33 -12.33 -5.17
N GLU A 221 7.44 -13.00 -4.45
CA GLU A 221 6.02 -12.69 -4.38
C GLU A 221 5.68 -12.15 -2.99
N THR A 222 4.97 -11.01 -2.94
CA THR A 222 4.53 -10.41 -1.69
C THR A 222 3.36 -11.18 -1.08
N LYS A 223 3.03 -10.86 0.16
CA LYS A 223 1.72 -11.17 0.73
C LYS A 223 0.62 -10.37 -0.01
N THR A 224 -0.62 -10.67 0.30
CA THR A 224 -1.78 -9.99 -0.27
C THR A 224 -2.11 -8.72 0.51
N ILE A 225 -2.55 -7.71 -0.20
CA ILE A 225 -3.20 -6.51 0.34
C ILE A 225 -4.63 -6.54 -0.19
N SER A 226 -5.62 -6.21 0.63
CA SER A 226 -7.00 -6.07 0.17
C SER A 226 -7.56 -4.69 0.50
N MET A 227 -8.41 -4.18 -0.40
CA MET A 227 -9.05 -2.87 -0.28
C MET A 227 -10.53 -2.98 -0.60
N PHE A 228 -11.36 -2.28 0.19
CA PHE A 228 -12.82 -2.31 0.11
C PHE A 228 -13.37 -0.89 0.11
N PHE A 229 -14.42 -0.66 -0.66
CA PHE A 229 -15.01 0.65 -0.86
C PHE A 229 -16.52 0.59 -0.65
N ALA A 230 -17.11 1.50 0.12
CA ALA A 230 -18.55 1.55 0.32
C ALA A 230 -19.03 2.97 0.65
N ASN A 231 -20.35 3.15 0.62
CA ASN A 231 -21.00 4.40 0.99
C ASN A 231 -21.47 4.43 2.46
N CYS A 232 -21.29 3.34 3.19
CA CYS A 232 -21.54 3.28 4.63
C CYS A 232 -20.60 2.29 5.32
N LEU A 233 -20.46 2.41 6.64
CA LEU A 233 -19.60 1.57 7.45
C LEU A 233 -20.03 0.08 7.40
N ASN A 234 -21.34 -0.18 7.49
CA ASN A 234 -21.83 -1.55 7.51
C ASN A 234 -21.48 -2.31 6.23
N ASP A 235 -21.58 -1.65 5.08
CA ASP A 235 -21.30 -2.28 3.78
C ASP A 235 -19.81 -2.59 3.62
N VAL A 236 -18.91 -1.67 3.98
CA VAL A 236 -17.47 -1.91 3.88
C VAL A 236 -17.01 -3.04 4.82
N MET A 237 -17.61 -3.16 5.99
CA MET A 237 -17.32 -4.24 6.94
C MET A 237 -17.96 -5.58 6.50
N ALA A 238 -19.11 -5.53 5.84
CA ALA A 238 -19.73 -6.70 5.22
C ALA A 238 -18.85 -7.23 4.07
N ASP A 239 -18.36 -6.37 3.19
CA ASP A 239 -17.47 -6.71 2.09
C ASP A 239 -16.18 -7.39 2.58
N LEU A 240 -15.56 -6.81 3.61
CA LEU A 240 -14.39 -7.40 4.27
C LEU A 240 -14.70 -8.81 4.82
N THR A 241 -15.90 -9.00 5.38
CA THR A 241 -16.34 -10.28 5.92
C THR A 241 -16.60 -11.31 4.81
N ILE A 242 -17.30 -10.90 3.74
CA ILE A 242 -17.57 -11.77 2.57
C ILE A 242 -16.26 -12.19 1.91
N TYR A 243 -15.34 -11.25 1.72
CA TYR A 243 -14.01 -11.51 1.20
C TYR A 243 -13.27 -12.59 2.02
N ARG A 244 -13.18 -12.41 3.35
CA ARG A 244 -12.51 -13.37 4.24
C ARG A 244 -13.12 -14.76 4.18
N ARG A 245 -14.45 -14.87 4.07
CA ARG A 245 -15.15 -16.16 3.90
C ARG A 245 -14.79 -16.84 2.58
N GLN A 246 -14.63 -16.08 1.49
CA GLN A 246 -14.22 -16.64 0.19
C GLN A 246 -12.77 -17.14 0.18
N LEU A 247 -11.90 -16.64 1.06
CA LEU A 247 -10.53 -17.15 1.21
C LEU A 247 -10.45 -18.49 1.96
N MET A 248 -11.48 -18.86 2.71
CA MET A 248 -11.51 -20.09 3.50
C MET A 248 -12.02 -21.32 2.71
N HIS A 249 -12.48 -21.10 1.48
CA HIS A 249 -12.98 -22.13 0.57
C HIS A 249 -12.14 -22.21 -0.70
#